data_d3793b6a3be85c174a37d19e7b17ac9d
#
_entry.id   d3793b6a3be85c174a37d19e7b17ac9d
#
_cell.length_a   1.000
_cell.length_b   1.000
_cell.length_c   1.000
_cell.angle_alpha   90.00
_cell.angle_beta   90.00
_cell.angle_gamma   90.00
#
_symmetry.space_group_name_H-M   'P 1'
#
loop_
_entity.id
_entity.type
_entity.pdbx_description
1 polymer ?
#
loop_
_entity_poly.entity_id
_entity_poly.type
_entity_poly.pdbx_seq_one_letter_code
_entity_poly.pdbx_strand_id
1 'polypeptide(L)'
;MAPVRLRQLAAVGVVFVCAACATAPSGSGTATVKVGAVFPLSGPQAPLAKEEHAGVQIARDLVNADGGVDGAPIELVTRDLTSESDAAARVADLKARGVTAILGAYSSSLSMPVSEAAQAAGLLYWEAGAVADQLTGRGYQLVFRVGASGTNLGTMAGHFAAGVLAPRLGRTPSQLTMAIVHNLDGYPSSVAAAVKLQADREGIPVVADVVYDAHAPDWTAVLSQVRAAQPNILVLASYIADGVDFRRAMLKGGLHVDAFIGSTMAQCVPDFGAMLGADAIGVFAADRPPSGFNPGALTATGKSTYDRFSAAYRREFGSEPTEEALAGFGAAWALFHYVMPHAHDLSSVAMAASARSLDLPDGTLASGAGIKFASTVEAMGQNTRAASVIWQWQGVRHSVTVYPPVFATGSPGFIPLPR
;
A
#
# COMPACT_ATOMS: atom_id res chain seq x y z
N MET A 1 -44.88 57.56 78.77
CA MET A 1 -44.40 57.18 77.50
C MET A 1 -44.18 55.66 77.55
N ALA A 2 -45.13 54.91 76.99
CA ALA A 2 -45.24 53.50 77.19
C ALA A 2 -44.63 52.69 76.07
N PRO A 3 -44.03 51.51 76.32
CA PRO A 3 -43.53 50.63 75.27
C PRO A 3 -44.59 49.62 74.77
N VAL A 4 -44.63 49.46 73.50
CA VAL A 4 -45.50 48.54 72.82
C VAL A 4 -44.91 47.14 72.85
N ARG A 5 -45.72 46.17 73.28
CA ARG A 5 -45.37 44.73 73.32
C ARG A 5 -45.58 44.11 71.94
N LEU A 6 -44.54 43.46 71.35
CA LEU A 6 -44.65 42.65 70.18
C LEU A 6 -44.95 41.20 70.51
N ARG A 7 -46.03 40.65 69.98
CA ARG A 7 -46.42 39.22 70.12
C ARG A 7 -45.63 38.41 69.08
N GLN A 8 -44.93 37.38 69.53
CA GLN A 8 -44.33 36.36 68.71
C GLN A 8 -45.40 35.36 68.21
N LEU A 9 -45.51 35.19 66.91
CA LEU A 9 -46.21 34.12 66.21
C LEU A 9 -45.22 33.04 65.84
N ALA A 10 -45.34 31.85 66.39
CA ALA A 10 -44.56 30.69 65.98
C ALA A 10 -45.17 30.09 64.69
N ALA A 11 -44.45 30.09 63.64
CA ALA A 11 -44.77 29.37 62.39
C ALA A 11 -44.06 28.00 62.40
N VAL A 12 -44.85 26.94 62.42
CA VAL A 12 -44.37 25.55 62.26
C VAL A 12 -44.12 25.32 60.77
N GLY A 13 -42.86 25.30 60.35
CA GLY A 13 -42.45 24.94 58.99
C GLY A 13 -42.30 23.43 58.80
N VAL A 14 -43.19 22.84 58.02
CA VAL A 14 -43.08 21.44 57.56
C VAL A 14 -42.01 21.40 56.44
N VAL A 15 -40.89 20.78 56.79
CA VAL A 15 -39.83 20.54 55.74
C VAL A 15 -40.21 19.28 54.96
N PHE A 16 -40.66 19.47 53.73
CA PHE A 16 -40.72 18.39 52.72
C PHE A 16 -39.32 18.11 52.20
N VAL A 17 -38.71 16.99 52.60
CA VAL A 17 -37.49 16.47 52.01
C VAL A 17 -37.90 15.75 50.72
N CYS A 18 -37.81 16.44 49.57
CA CYS A 18 -37.82 15.78 48.27
C CYS A 18 -36.48 15.08 48.07
N ALA A 19 -36.45 13.77 48.25
CA ALA A 19 -35.35 12.93 47.76
C ALA A 19 -35.36 12.92 46.22
N ALA A 20 -34.68 13.86 45.60
CA ALA A 20 -34.37 13.80 44.18
C ALA A 20 -33.33 12.68 43.99
N CYS A 21 -33.77 11.50 43.53
CA CYS A 21 -32.89 10.50 42.94
C CYS A 21 -32.25 11.15 41.68
N ALA A 22 -31.11 11.77 41.86
CA ALA A 22 -30.24 12.10 40.77
C ALA A 22 -29.71 10.78 40.20
N THR A 23 -30.39 10.24 39.16
CA THR A 23 -29.77 9.28 38.25
C THR A 23 -28.63 10.01 37.56
N ALA A 24 -27.41 9.77 38.03
CA ALA A 24 -26.22 10.14 37.28
C ALA A 24 -26.39 9.54 35.87
N PRO A 25 -26.16 10.29 34.79
CA PRO A 25 -26.09 9.69 33.49
C PRO A 25 -24.95 8.67 33.55
N SER A 26 -25.31 7.38 33.46
CA SER A 26 -24.35 6.32 33.16
C SER A 26 -23.70 6.78 31.85
N GLY A 27 -22.48 7.27 31.92
CA GLY A 27 -21.69 7.55 30.75
C GLY A 27 -21.56 6.22 30.01
N SER A 28 -22.42 5.98 29.02
CA SER A 28 -22.20 4.97 28.02
C SER A 28 -20.98 5.43 27.26
N GLY A 29 -19.80 5.03 27.74
CA GLY A 29 -18.61 5.11 26.91
C GLY A 29 -18.95 4.39 25.62
N THR A 30 -19.04 5.10 24.52
CA THR A 30 -19.24 4.53 23.20
C THR A 30 -18.18 3.45 23.02
N ALA A 31 -18.61 2.19 22.85
CA ALA A 31 -17.68 1.08 22.65
C ALA A 31 -16.82 1.43 21.41
N THR A 32 -15.49 1.35 21.55
CA THR A 32 -14.58 1.60 20.42
C THR A 32 -14.35 0.33 19.62
N VAL A 33 -14.24 0.47 18.31
CA VAL A 33 -13.82 -0.60 17.40
C VAL A 33 -12.29 -0.64 17.37
N LYS A 34 -11.69 -1.67 17.97
CA LYS A 34 -10.23 -1.81 18.02
C LYS A 34 -9.71 -2.52 16.78
N VAL A 35 -8.79 -1.87 16.09
CA VAL A 35 -8.07 -2.42 14.92
C VAL A 35 -6.58 -2.38 15.19
N GLY A 36 -5.89 -3.50 14.97
CA GLY A 36 -4.43 -3.58 15.07
C GLY A 36 -3.76 -2.87 13.89
N ALA A 37 -2.65 -2.19 14.14
CA ALA A 37 -1.80 -1.62 13.12
C ALA A 37 -0.35 -2.08 13.41
N VAL A 38 0.21 -2.91 12.52
CA VAL A 38 1.57 -3.47 12.69
C VAL A 38 2.44 -2.95 11.55
N PHE A 39 3.40 -2.10 11.87
CA PHE A 39 4.29 -1.47 10.91
C PHE A 39 5.71 -1.35 11.46
N PRO A 40 6.76 -1.36 10.62
CA PRO A 40 8.12 -1.05 11.06
C PRO A 40 8.26 0.46 11.28
N LEU A 41 7.92 0.93 12.48
CA LEU A 41 7.97 2.35 12.85
C LEU A 41 9.35 2.78 13.35
N SER A 42 10.29 1.84 13.46
CA SER A 42 11.71 2.08 13.73
C SER A 42 12.57 1.19 12.83
N GLY A 43 13.88 1.48 12.75
CA GLY A 43 14.80 0.76 11.88
C GLY A 43 14.80 1.21 10.41
N PRO A 44 15.45 0.45 9.52
CA PRO A 44 15.73 0.87 8.13
C PRO A 44 14.47 1.07 7.26
N GLN A 45 13.40 0.35 7.52
CA GLN A 45 12.16 0.45 6.75
C GLN A 45 11.21 1.56 7.26
N ALA A 46 11.52 2.16 8.42
CA ALA A 46 10.65 3.13 9.10
C ALA A 46 10.27 4.37 8.26
N PRO A 47 11.14 4.97 7.44
CA PRO A 47 10.76 6.18 6.71
C PRO A 47 9.49 6.00 5.87
N LEU A 48 9.46 5.02 4.99
CA LEU A 48 8.33 4.76 4.09
C LEU A 48 7.13 4.09 4.82
N ALA A 49 7.42 3.20 5.77
CA ALA A 49 6.38 2.54 6.56
C ALA A 49 5.59 3.54 7.45
N LYS A 50 6.24 4.60 7.94
CA LYS A 50 5.56 5.68 8.66
C LYS A 50 4.61 6.46 7.76
N GLU A 51 4.96 6.65 6.50
CA GLU A 51 4.08 7.29 5.51
C GLU A 51 2.85 6.43 5.23
N GLU A 52 3.04 5.11 5.05
CA GLU A 52 1.92 4.19 4.89
C GLU A 52 1.02 4.17 6.13
N HIS A 53 1.61 4.11 7.33
CA HIS A 53 0.87 4.20 8.59
C HIS A 53 0.13 5.54 8.76
N ALA A 54 0.70 6.65 8.32
CA ALA A 54 0.04 7.97 8.32
C ALA A 54 -1.23 7.95 7.45
N GLY A 55 -1.19 7.31 6.29
CA GLY A 55 -2.37 7.07 5.47
C GLY A 55 -3.47 6.30 6.21
N VAL A 56 -3.10 5.25 6.94
CA VAL A 56 -4.04 4.47 7.79
C VAL A 56 -4.67 5.37 8.87
N GLN A 57 -3.87 6.22 9.52
CA GLN A 57 -4.37 7.14 10.55
C GLN A 57 -5.37 8.15 9.98
N ILE A 58 -5.08 8.73 8.80
CA ILE A 58 -6.00 9.66 8.13
C ILE A 58 -7.31 8.95 7.76
N ALA A 59 -7.26 7.72 7.27
CA ALA A 59 -8.48 6.95 6.97
C ALA A 59 -9.33 6.75 8.23
N ARG A 60 -8.72 6.36 9.36
CA ARG A 60 -9.39 6.25 10.66
C ARG A 60 -10.03 7.58 11.06
N ASP A 61 -9.30 8.69 10.94
CA ASP A 61 -9.79 10.00 11.38
C ASP A 61 -10.95 10.50 10.52
N LEU A 62 -10.91 10.28 9.21
CA LEU A 62 -12.02 10.62 8.32
C LEU A 62 -13.27 9.77 8.59
N VAL A 63 -13.10 8.46 8.81
CA VAL A 63 -14.23 7.58 9.15
C VAL A 63 -14.81 7.94 10.52
N ASN A 64 -13.97 8.24 11.51
CA ASN A 64 -14.44 8.68 12.83
C ASN A 64 -15.16 10.03 12.77
N ALA A 65 -14.70 10.96 11.93
CA ALA A 65 -15.38 12.24 11.71
C ALA A 65 -16.75 12.06 11.02
N ASP A 66 -16.91 11.01 10.23
CA ASP A 66 -18.18 10.63 9.58
C ASP A 66 -19.11 9.82 10.52
N GLY A 67 -18.73 9.59 11.79
CA GLY A 67 -19.54 8.90 12.80
C GLY A 67 -19.03 7.50 13.19
N GLY A 68 -17.90 7.06 12.65
CA GLY A 68 -17.29 5.75 12.95
C GLY A 68 -17.97 4.59 12.23
N VAL A 69 -17.74 3.38 12.74
CA VAL A 69 -18.39 2.15 12.25
C VAL A 69 -19.61 1.89 13.13
N ASP A 70 -20.81 1.96 12.56
CA ASP A 70 -22.09 1.82 13.27
C ASP A 70 -22.20 2.71 14.52
N GLY A 71 -21.68 3.93 14.45
CA GLY A 71 -21.70 4.90 15.56
C GLY A 71 -20.57 4.73 16.57
N ALA A 72 -19.67 3.76 16.39
CA ALA A 72 -18.52 3.50 17.25
C ALA A 72 -17.22 3.99 16.61
N PRO A 73 -16.40 4.80 17.29
CA PRO A 73 -15.13 5.25 16.74
C PRO A 73 -14.11 4.12 16.66
N ILE A 74 -13.26 4.16 15.62
CA ILE A 74 -12.13 3.25 15.44
C ILE A 74 -10.96 3.72 16.30
N GLU A 75 -10.39 2.78 17.07
CA GLU A 75 -9.13 2.92 17.80
C GLU A 75 -8.05 2.07 17.14
N LEU A 76 -6.94 2.68 16.71
CA LEU A 76 -5.78 1.94 16.21
C LEU A 76 -4.88 1.50 17.36
N VAL A 77 -4.73 0.20 17.52
CA VAL A 77 -3.79 -0.41 18.47
C VAL A 77 -2.47 -0.68 17.73
N THR A 78 -1.60 0.35 17.69
CA THR A 78 -0.37 0.30 16.90
C THR A 78 0.74 -0.49 17.60
N ARG A 79 1.52 -1.27 16.82
CA ARG A 79 2.72 -2.01 17.26
C ARG A 79 3.84 -1.81 16.25
N ASP A 80 5.02 -1.49 16.79
CA ASP A 80 6.25 -1.47 16.02
C ASP A 80 6.74 -2.89 15.75
N LEU A 81 7.09 -3.19 14.51
CA LEU A 81 7.60 -4.48 14.04
C LEU A 81 8.92 -4.30 13.29
N THR A 82 10.03 -4.52 13.94
CA THR A 82 11.36 -4.32 13.36
C THR A 82 12.03 -5.60 12.86
N SER A 83 11.47 -6.75 13.21
CA SER A 83 12.00 -8.07 12.86
C SER A 83 10.87 -9.05 12.55
N GLU A 84 11.11 -9.94 11.60
CA GLU A 84 10.21 -11.05 11.27
C GLU A 84 9.95 -11.96 12.48
N SER A 85 10.96 -12.17 13.33
CA SER A 85 10.86 -13.01 14.53
C SER A 85 9.85 -12.46 15.57
N ASP A 86 9.55 -11.16 15.56
CA ASP A 86 8.61 -10.54 16.49
C ASP A 86 7.14 -10.67 16.06
N ALA A 87 6.88 -11.08 14.82
CA ALA A 87 5.55 -11.09 14.23
C ALA A 87 4.51 -11.83 15.09
N ALA A 88 4.82 -13.05 15.51
CA ALA A 88 3.90 -13.87 16.32
C ALA A 88 3.60 -13.20 17.68
N ALA A 89 4.58 -12.58 18.32
CA ALA A 89 4.42 -11.90 19.59
C ALA A 89 3.53 -10.64 19.47
N ARG A 90 3.72 -9.87 18.38
CA ARG A 90 2.89 -8.69 18.09
C ARG A 90 1.43 -9.07 17.83
N VAL A 91 1.20 -10.13 17.05
CA VAL A 91 -0.14 -10.65 16.77
C VAL A 91 -0.81 -11.16 18.06
N ALA A 92 -0.10 -11.89 18.91
CA ALA A 92 -0.62 -12.38 20.19
C ALA A 92 -1.00 -11.24 21.14
N ASP A 93 -0.18 -10.19 21.24
CA ASP A 93 -0.49 -9.01 22.06
C ASP A 93 -1.74 -8.27 21.53
N LEU A 94 -1.88 -8.10 20.21
CA LEU A 94 -3.07 -7.49 19.61
C LEU A 94 -4.34 -8.31 19.89
N LYS A 95 -4.26 -9.65 19.76
CA LYS A 95 -5.37 -10.54 20.08
C LYS A 95 -5.79 -10.42 21.54
N ALA A 96 -4.82 -10.38 22.49
CA ALA A 96 -5.09 -10.20 23.90
C ALA A 96 -5.78 -8.86 24.25
N ARG A 97 -5.66 -7.86 23.38
CA ARG A 97 -6.34 -6.55 23.49
C ARG A 97 -7.72 -6.50 22.84
N GLY A 98 -8.20 -7.63 22.31
CA GLY A 98 -9.52 -7.74 21.70
C GLY A 98 -9.58 -7.24 20.25
N VAL A 99 -8.43 -7.17 19.56
CA VAL A 99 -8.36 -6.84 18.12
C VAL A 99 -8.86 -8.03 17.30
N THR A 100 -9.68 -7.77 16.29
CA THR A 100 -10.21 -8.79 15.36
C THR A 100 -9.68 -8.60 13.92
N ALA A 101 -9.12 -7.43 13.59
CA ALA A 101 -8.48 -7.14 12.31
C ALA A 101 -7.12 -6.47 12.53
N ILE A 102 -6.12 -6.82 11.71
CA ILE A 102 -4.77 -6.25 11.73
C ILE A 102 -4.45 -5.67 10.36
N LEU A 103 -4.09 -4.39 10.31
CA LEU A 103 -3.53 -3.67 9.14
C LEU A 103 -2.00 -3.69 9.21
N GLY A 104 -1.36 -3.87 8.09
CA GLY A 104 0.11 -3.83 7.93
C GLY A 104 0.58 -4.84 6.89
N ALA A 105 1.88 -5.22 6.83
CA ALA A 105 2.96 -4.65 7.63
C ALA A 105 4.01 -3.93 6.75
N TYR A 106 3.62 -3.36 5.63
CA TYR A 106 4.45 -2.60 4.69
C TYR A 106 5.27 -3.49 3.73
N SER A 107 6.32 -4.16 4.19
CA SER A 107 7.17 -4.99 3.33
C SER A 107 6.77 -6.45 3.30
N SER A 108 7.07 -7.14 2.19
CA SER A 108 6.74 -8.57 2.04
C SER A 108 7.42 -9.44 3.08
N SER A 109 8.67 -9.15 3.45
CA SER A 109 9.41 -9.90 4.47
C SER A 109 8.73 -9.86 5.84
N LEU A 110 8.14 -8.71 6.22
CA LEU A 110 7.42 -8.55 7.49
C LEU A 110 5.96 -9.04 7.39
N SER A 111 5.30 -8.80 6.27
CA SER A 111 3.89 -9.17 6.06
C SER A 111 3.68 -10.69 6.01
N MET A 112 4.63 -11.44 5.47
CA MET A 112 4.55 -12.90 5.41
C MET A 112 4.38 -13.54 6.78
N PRO A 113 5.28 -13.33 7.79
CA PRO A 113 5.13 -13.92 9.11
C PRO A 113 3.96 -13.31 9.91
N VAL A 114 3.62 -12.02 9.74
CA VAL A 114 2.47 -11.43 10.43
C VAL A 114 1.16 -12.04 9.92
N SER A 115 1.00 -12.18 8.61
CA SER A 115 -0.21 -12.77 8.02
C SER A 115 -0.38 -14.26 8.38
N GLU A 116 0.72 -15.01 8.49
CA GLU A 116 0.71 -16.39 8.97
C GLU A 116 0.26 -16.47 10.43
N ALA A 117 0.86 -15.66 11.30
CA ALA A 117 0.48 -15.60 12.71
C ALA A 117 -0.97 -15.13 12.91
N ALA A 118 -1.44 -14.15 12.13
CA ALA A 118 -2.81 -13.66 12.17
C ALA A 118 -3.80 -14.76 11.74
N GLN A 119 -3.54 -15.47 10.63
CA GLN A 119 -4.34 -16.59 10.18
C GLN A 119 -4.42 -17.69 11.23
N ALA A 120 -3.28 -18.07 11.83
CA ALA A 120 -3.21 -19.08 12.89
C ALA A 120 -3.97 -18.63 14.17
N ALA A 121 -3.95 -17.33 14.46
CA ALA A 121 -4.67 -16.74 15.59
C ALA A 121 -6.17 -16.56 15.34
N GLY A 122 -6.67 -16.77 14.12
CA GLY A 122 -8.05 -16.51 13.70
C GLY A 122 -8.38 -15.01 13.58
N LEU A 123 -7.38 -14.17 13.25
CA LEU A 123 -7.54 -12.74 13.05
C LEU A 123 -7.52 -12.40 11.55
N LEU A 124 -8.36 -11.43 11.15
CA LEU A 124 -8.29 -10.87 9.81
C LEU A 124 -6.96 -10.12 9.64
N TYR A 125 -6.20 -10.43 8.59
CA TYR A 125 -5.04 -9.67 8.17
C TYR A 125 -5.35 -8.90 6.89
N TRP A 126 -5.10 -7.60 6.93
CA TRP A 126 -5.44 -6.66 5.86
C TRP A 126 -4.18 -5.93 5.39
N GLU A 127 -3.66 -6.38 4.25
CA GLU A 127 -2.40 -5.88 3.72
C GLU A 127 -2.57 -4.53 3.02
N ALA A 128 -1.65 -3.62 3.32
CA ALA A 128 -1.60 -2.29 2.73
C ALA A 128 -0.53 -2.14 1.65
N GLY A 129 0.71 -2.62 1.88
CA GLY A 129 1.88 -2.31 1.05
C GLY A 129 2.55 -3.49 0.35
N ALA A 130 2.67 -4.65 1.03
CA ALA A 130 3.47 -5.76 0.53
C ALA A 130 2.93 -6.38 -0.77
N VAL A 131 3.82 -6.67 -1.71
CA VAL A 131 3.47 -7.11 -3.07
C VAL A 131 3.80 -8.58 -3.39
N ALA A 132 4.51 -9.33 -2.51
CA ALA A 132 4.82 -10.74 -2.77
C ALA A 132 3.55 -11.55 -3.05
N ASP A 133 3.51 -12.31 -4.14
CA ASP A 133 2.34 -13.10 -4.54
C ASP A 133 2.01 -14.18 -3.51
N GLN A 134 3.03 -14.73 -2.85
CA GLN A 134 2.87 -15.73 -1.81
C GLN A 134 2.01 -15.26 -0.63
N LEU A 135 1.88 -13.94 -0.42
CA LEU A 135 1.05 -13.40 0.65
C LEU A 135 -0.40 -13.90 0.54
N THR A 136 -0.96 -13.86 -0.65
CA THR A 136 -2.33 -14.31 -0.98
C THR A 136 -2.36 -15.66 -1.68
N GLY A 137 -1.20 -16.25 -2.01
CA GLY A 137 -1.07 -17.54 -2.70
C GLY A 137 -1.06 -18.77 -1.80
N ARG A 138 -1.34 -18.62 -0.49
CA ARG A 138 -1.32 -19.73 0.50
C ARG A 138 -2.70 -20.29 0.84
N GLY A 139 -3.75 -19.79 0.19
CA GLY A 139 -5.13 -20.20 0.44
C GLY A 139 -5.68 -19.78 1.82
N TYR A 140 -5.06 -18.81 2.48
CA TYR A 140 -5.50 -18.31 3.78
C TYR A 140 -6.82 -17.54 3.67
N GLN A 141 -7.80 -17.93 4.51
CA GLN A 141 -9.16 -17.42 4.44
C GLN A 141 -9.33 -16.02 5.08
N LEU A 142 -8.40 -15.62 5.93
CA LEU A 142 -8.43 -14.37 6.68
C LEU A 142 -7.35 -13.38 6.25
N VAL A 143 -6.71 -13.61 5.10
CA VAL A 143 -5.65 -12.72 4.56
C VAL A 143 -6.15 -12.05 3.30
N PHE A 144 -6.13 -10.73 3.27
CA PHE A 144 -6.56 -9.91 2.14
C PHE A 144 -5.52 -8.85 1.80
N ARG A 145 -5.35 -8.57 0.50
CA ARG A 145 -4.50 -7.49 0.00
C ARG A 145 -5.30 -6.60 -0.95
N VAL A 146 -5.38 -5.30 -0.62
CA VAL A 146 -6.09 -4.31 -1.44
C VAL A 146 -5.23 -3.82 -2.60
N GLY A 147 -3.95 -3.63 -2.35
CA GLY A 147 -2.97 -3.12 -3.31
C GLY A 147 -2.54 -4.11 -4.37
N ALA A 148 -1.68 -3.64 -5.29
CA ALA A 148 -1.09 -4.44 -6.34
C ALA A 148 -0.21 -5.56 -5.79
N SER A 149 -0.17 -6.68 -6.51
CA SER A 149 0.73 -7.82 -6.28
C SER A 149 1.95 -7.74 -7.20
N GLY A 150 2.95 -8.60 -6.96
CA GLY A 150 4.06 -8.79 -7.89
C GLY A 150 3.59 -9.16 -9.29
N THR A 151 2.55 -9.99 -9.39
CA THR A 151 1.88 -10.32 -10.66
C THR A 151 1.33 -9.06 -11.35
N ASN A 152 0.68 -8.14 -10.64
CA ASN A 152 0.18 -6.90 -11.26
C ASN A 152 1.33 -6.05 -11.82
N LEU A 153 2.41 -5.89 -11.06
CA LEU A 153 3.55 -5.06 -11.46
C LEU A 153 4.31 -5.66 -12.64
N GLY A 154 4.61 -6.95 -12.58
CA GLY A 154 5.31 -7.64 -13.66
C GLY A 154 4.49 -7.71 -14.96
N THR A 155 3.18 -7.97 -14.86
CA THR A 155 2.25 -7.92 -15.98
C THR A 155 2.22 -6.53 -16.62
N MET A 156 2.16 -5.47 -15.80
CA MET A 156 2.18 -4.08 -16.28
C MET A 156 3.46 -3.76 -17.01
N ALA A 157 4.63 -4.19 -16.50
CA ALA A 157 5.92 -4.01 -17.17
C ALA A 157 5.97 -4.70 -18.55
N GLY A 158 5.47 -5.94 -18.64
CA GLY A 158 5.40 -6.68 -19.91
C GLY A 158 4.44 -6.04 -20.92
N HIS A 159 3.25 -5.63 -20.50
CA HIS A 159 2.31 -4.89 -21.37
C HIS A 159 2.89 -3.57 -21.86
N PHE A 160 3.55 -2.81 -20.99
CA PHE A 160 4.21 -1.58 -21.37
C PHE A 160 5.33 -1.81 -22.37
N ALA A 161 6.12 -2.85 -22.18
CA ALA A 161 7.18 -3.22 -23.12
C ALA A 161 6.63 -3.53 -24.52
N ALA A 162 5.58 -4.34 -24.61
CA ALA A 162 4.95 -4.71 -25.87
C ALA A 162 4.16 -3.56 -26.53
N GLY A 163 3.30 -2.90 -25.74
CA GLY A 163 2.35 -1.92 -26.24
C GLY A 163 2.92 -0.52 -26.45
N VAL A 164 4.00 -0.17 -25.75
CA VAL A 164 4.57 1.18 -25.79
C VAL A 164 6.03 1.18 -26.24
N LEU A 165 6.91 0.40 -25.60
CA LEU A 165 8.34 0.44 -25.93
C LEU A 165 8.61 -0.12 -27.33
N ALA A 166 7.99 -1.24 -27.72
CA ALA A 166 8.19 -1.84 -29.02
C ALA A 166 7.90 -0.83 -30.17
N PRO A 167 6.70 -0.22 -30.27
CA PRO A 167 6.42 0.75 -31.34
C PRO A 167 7.27 2.01 -31.24
N ARG A 168 7.63 2.48 -30.04
CA ARG A 168 8.51 3.63 -29.87
C ARG A 168 9.94 3.39 -30.38
N LEU A 169 10.40 2.15 -30.29
CA LEU A 169 11.68 1.69 -30.82
C LEU A 169 11.62 1.27 -32.33
N GLY A 170 10.45 1.39 -32.96
CA GLY A 170 10.22 0.95 -34.33
C GLY A 170 10.31 -0.56 -34.53
N ARG A 171 9.92 -1.33 -33.49
CA ARG A 171 10.01 -2.81 -33.45
C ARG A 171 8.64 -3.43 -33.16
N THR A 172 8.51 -4.71 -33.49
CA THR A 172 7.44 -5.57 -32.95
C THR A 172 7.91 -6.18 -31.63
N PRO A 173 7.00 -6.67 -30.75
CA PRO A 173 7.40 -7.36 -29.52
C PRO A 173 8.41 -8.49 -29.74
N SER A 174 8.24 -9.29 -30.79
CA SER A 174 9.14 -10.41 -31.14
C SER A 174 10.55 -9.99 -31.61
N GLN A 175 10.73 -8.71 -31.93
CA GLN A 175 12.03 -8.12 -32.30
C GLN A 175 12.75 -7.48 -31.10
N LEU A 176 12.09 -7.42 -29.95
CA LEU A 176 12.71 -7.03 -28.69
C LEU A 176 13.35 -8.21 -28.01
N THR A 177 14.33 -7.93 -27.16
CA THR A 177 14.91 -8.89 -26.21
C THR A 177 14.88 -8.29 -24.81
N MET A 178 14.60 -9.11 -23.81
CA MET A 178 14.47 -8.66 -22.42
C MET A 178 15.42 -9.43 -21.52
N ALA A 179 16.13 -8.73 -20.62
CA ALA A 179 16.80 -9.33 -19.48
C ALA A 179 16.06 -8.97 -18.21
N ILE A 180 15.95 -9.92 -17.30
CA ILE A 180 15.37 -9.75 -15.98
C ILE A 180 16.48 -9.94 -14.95
N VAL A 181 16.58 -9.03 -13.98
CA VAL A 181 17.53 -9.08 -12.87
C VAL A 181 16.77 -8.96 -11.58
N HIS A 182 16.95 -9.88 -10.64
CA HIS A 182 16.26 -9.87 -9.36
C HIS A 182 17.02 -10.66 -8.29
N ASN A 183 16.70 -10.45 -7.02
CA ASN A 183 17.12 -11.33 -5.94
C ASN A 183 16.03 -12.39 -5.64
N LEU A 184 16.30 -13.29 -4.69
CA LEU A 184 15.37 -14.40 -4.35
C LEU A 184 14.32 -14.05 -3.28
N ASP A 185 14.26 -12.82 -2.82
CA ASP A 185 13.21 -12.41 -1.89
C ASP A 185 11.82 -12.49 -2.54
N GLY A 186 10.80 -12.66 -1.72
CA GLY A 186 9.43 -12.91 -2.17
C GLY A 186 8.89 -11.84 -3.11
N TYR A 187 9.20 -10.54 -2.83
CA TYR A 187 8.77 -9.45 -3.70
C TYR A 187 9.47 -9.49 -5.08
N PRO A 188 10.82 -9.41 -5.18
CA PRO A 188 11.50 -9.38 -6.47
C PRO A 188 11.24 -10.64 -7.31
N SER A 189 11.18 -11.80 -6.67
CA SER A 189 10.88 -13.07 -7.35
C SER A 189 9.47 -13.09 -7.96
N SER A 190 8.47 -12.54 -7.26
CA SER A 190 7.09 -12.45 -7.76
C SER A 190 7.00 -11.54 -9.00
N VAL A 191 7.65 -10.38 -8.96
CA VAL A 191 7.70 -9.46 -10.10
C VAL A 191 8.42 -10.12 -11.29
N ALA A 192 9.60 -10.70 -11.07
CA ALA A 192 10.38 -11.36 -12.11
C ALA A 192 9.61 -12.50 -12.80
N ALA A 193 8.95 -13.35 -12.03
CA ALA A 193 8.12 -14.44 -12.56
C ALA A 193 6.96 -13.90 -13.42
N ALA A 194 6.31 -12.85 -12.98
CA ALA A 194 5.21 -12.22 -13.72
C ALA A 194 5.68 -11.52 -14.99
N VAL A 195 6.82 -10.82 -14.95
CA VAL A 195 7.45 -10.23 -16.15
C VAL A 195 7.73 -11.31 -17.17
N LYS A 196 8.36 -12.41 -16.76
CA LYS A 196 8.70 -13.53 -17.64
C LYS A 196 7.48 -14.14 -18.31
N LEU A 197 6.44 -14.42 -17.50
CA LEU A 197 5.17 -14.94 -18.01
C LEU A 197 4.50 -13.98 -18.99
N GLN A 198 4.50 -12.69 -18.68
CA GLN A 198 3.86 -11.70 -19.54
C GLN A 198 4.69 -11.44 -20.82
N ALA A 199 6.02 -11.41 -20.73
CA ALA A 199 6.88 -11.32 -21.90
C ALA A 199 6.63 -12.49 -22.88
N ASP A 200 6.48 -13.71 -22.36
CA ASP A 200 6.13 -14.88 -23.18
C ASP A 200 4.78 -14.70 -23.89
N ARG A 201 3.76 -14.24 -23.18
CA ARG A 201 2.42 -13.96 -23.76
C ARG A 201 2.44 -12.90 -24.84
N GLU A 202 3.29 -11.89 -24.69
CA GLU A 202 3.46 -10.81 -25.66
C GLU A 202 4.44 -11.17 -26.80
N GLY A 203 5.07 -12.34 -26.72
CA GLY A 203 6.07 -12.79 -27.71
C GLY A 203 7.40 -12.05 -27.61
N ILE A 204 7.76 -11.51 -26.45
CA ILE A 204 9.07 -10.88 -26.20
C ILE A 204 10.04 -11.94 -25.66
N PRO A 205 11.14 -12.28 -26.39
CA PRO A 205 12.14 -13.21 -25.89
C PRO A 205 12.83 -12.70 -24.62
N VAL A 206 12.76 -13.49 -23.54
CA VAL A 206 13.59 -13.28 -22.34
C VAL A 206 14.92 -13.98 -22.56
N VAL A 207 15.97 -13.19 -22.78
CA VAL A 207 17.31 -13.67 -23.14
C VAL A 207 18.25 -13.85 -21.96
N ALA A 208 17.91 -13.29 -20.80
CA ALA A 208 18.61 -13.53 -19.53
C ALA A 208 17.63 -13.39 -18.37
N ASP A 209 17.81 -14.24 -17.36
CA ASP A 209 17.11 -14.23 -16.08
C ASP A 209 18.19 -14.40 -15.01
N VAL A 210 18.62 -13.27 -14.42
CA VAL A 210 19.85 -13.19 -13.61
C VAL A 210 19.46 -12.95 -12.14
N VAL A 211 19.82 -13.91 -11.30
CA VAL A 211 19.63 -13.83 -9.85
C VAL A 211 20.91 -13.32 -9.18
N TYR A 212 20.76 -12.39 -8.24
CA TYR A 212 21.87 -11.91 -7.43
C TYR A 212 21.59 -12.07 -5.92
N ASP A 213 22.66 -12.12 -5.14
CA ASP A 213 22.57 -12.10 -3.68
C ASP A 213 22.40 -10.65 -3.18
N ALA A 214 21.26 -10.33 -2.57
CA ALA A 214 20.98 -8.99 -2.05
C ALA A 214 21.92 -8.55 -0.91
N HIS A 215 22.51 -9.51 -0.17
CA HIS A 215 23.44 -9.22 0.93
C HIS A 215 24.88 -8.94 0.46
N ALA A 216 25.27 -9.49 -0.68
CA ALA A 216 26.61 -9.35 -1.26
C ALA A 216 26.56 -9.32 -2.79
N PRO A 217 25.97 -8.27 -3.42
CA PRO A 217 25.79 -8.26 -4.87
C PRO A 217 27.13 -8.18 -5.62
N ASP A 218 27.40 -9.14 -6.50
CA ASP A 218 28.49 -9.03 -7.47
C ASP A 218 27.99 -8.39 -8.78
N TRP A 219 27.93 -7.07 -8.79
CA TRP A 219 27.46 -6.32 -9.97
C TRP A 219 28.34 -6.55 -11.21
N THR A 220 29.61 -6.90 -11.06
CA THR A 220 30.48 -7.22 -12.19
C THR A 220 30.02 -8.49 -12.89
N ALA A 221 29.75 -9.54 -12.13
CA ALA A 221 29.24 -10.79 -12.67
C ALA A 221 27.84 -10.64 -13.28
N VAL A 222 26.92 -9.94 -12.57
CA VAL A 222 25.56 -9.65 -13.06
C VAL A 222 25.59 -8.89 -14.38
N LEU A 223 26.33 -7.78 -14.45
CA LEU A 223 26.44 -6.96 -15.66
C LEU A 223 27.11 -7.69 -16.82
N SER A 224 28.05 -8.60 -16.54
CA SER A 224 28.67 -9.46 -17.57
C SER A 224 27.64 -10.39 -18.21
N GLN A 225 26.78 -11.02 -17.43
CA GLN A 225 25.69 -11.88 -17.94
C GLN A 225 24.68 -11.08 -18.79
N VAL A 226 24.21 -9.92 -18.26
CA VAL A 226 23.30 -9.05 -19.00
C VAL A 226 23.92 -8.58 -20.33
N ARG A 227 25.21 -8.18 -20.31
CA ARG A 227 25.92 -7.73 -21.53
C ARG A 227 26.05 -8.84 -22.55
N ALA A 228 26.34 -10.07 -22.13
CA ALA A 228 26.45 -11.22 -23.03
C ALA A 228 25.11 -11.54 -23.73
N ALA A 229 23.98 -11.30 -23.06
CA ALA A 229 22.64 -11.51 -23.58
C ALA A 229 22.16 -10.40 -24.54
N GLN A 230 22.82 -9.23 -24.57
CA GLN A 230 22.48 -8.08 -25.42
C GLN A 230 20.98 -7.70 -25.42
N PRO A 231 20.34 -7.46 -24.26
CA PRO A 231 18.93 -7.13 -24.22
C PRO A 231 18.66 -5.71 -24.71
N ASN A 232 17.47 -5.50 -25.30
CA ASN A 232 16.94 -4.16 -25.57
C ASN A 232 16.33 -3.56 -24.31
N ILE A 233 15.67 -4.38 -23.51
CA ILE A 233 14.97 -3.99 -22.30
C ILE A 233 15.59 -4.70 -21.10
N LEU A 234 15.89 -3.94 -20.06
CA LEU A 234 16.31 -4.47 -18.77
C LEU A 234 15.18 -4.25 -17.77
N VAL A 235 14.76 -5.31 -17.08
CA VAL A 235 13.86 -5.23 -15.93
C VAL A 235 14.65 -5.54 -14.68
N LEU A 236 14.55 -4.68 -13.66
CA LEU A 236 15.20 -4.88 -12.36
C LEU A 236 14.16 -4.85 -11.25
N ALA A 237 13.99 -5.94 -10.52
CA ALA A 237 13.23 -5.98 -9.29
C ALA A 237 14.19 -6.03 -8.09
N SER A 238 14.21 -4.94 -7.29
CA SER A 238 15.21 -4.71 -6.26
C SER A 238 14.66 -3.81 -5.14
N TYR A 239 15.38 -3.71 -4.04
CA TYR A 239 15.17 -2.68 -3.02
C TYR A 239 16.00 -1.43 -3.32
N ILE A 240 15.80 -0.35 -2.55
CA ILE A 240 16.41 0.95 -2.86
C ILE A 240 17.95 0.89 -2.92
N ALA A 241 18.58 0.25 -1.95
CA ALA A 241 20.03 0.22 -1.86
C ALA A 241 20.68 -0.49 -3.08
N ASP A 242 20.25 -1.72 -3.34
CA ASP A 242 20.75 -2.54 -4.45
C ASP A 242 20.30 -1.98 -5.83
N GLY A 243 19.12 -1.40 -5.93
CA GLY A 243 18.65 -0.74 -7.17
C GLY A 243 19.49 0.48 -7.56
N VAL A 244 19.86 1.32 -6.58
CA VAL A 244 20.76 2.47 -6.79
C VAL A 244 22.16 2.01 -7.17
N ASP A 245 22.70 1.03 -6.45
CA ASP A 245 24.05 0.52 -6.70
C ASP A 245 24.14 -0.21 -8.05
N PHE A 246 23.10 -0.95 -8.44
CA PHE A 246 23.01 -1.52 -9.78
C PHE A 246 23.07 -0.45 -10.87
N ARG A 247 22.26 0.63 -10.75
CA ARG A 247 22.27 1.72 -11.74
C ARG A 247 23.63 2.39 -11.84
N ARG A 248 24.30 2.66 -10.73
CA ARG A 248 25.70 3.19 -10.70
C ARG A 248 26.67 2.23 -11.38
N ALA A 249 26.59 0.95 -11.07
CA ALA A 249 27.43 -0.08 -11.67
C ALA A 249 27.19 -0.20 -13.18
N MET A 250 25.92 -0.15 -13.61
CA MET A 250 25.52 -0.16 -15.02
C MET A 250 26.16 1.00 -15.79
N LEU A 251 26.07 2.23 -15.26
CA LEU A 251 26.67 3.42 -15.88
C LEU A 251 28.20 3.33 -15.91
N LYS A 252 28.83 3.01 -14.77
CA LYS A 252 30.29 2.85 -14.68
C LYS A 252 30.81 1.75 -15.61
N GLY A 253 30.05 0.67 -15.76
CA GLY A 253 30.38 -0.44 -16.64
C GLY A 253 30.08 -0.19 -18.12
N GLY A 254 29.42 0.93 -18.46
CA GLY A 254 29.03 1.24 -19.85
C GLY A 254 28.05 0.21 -20.44
N LEU A 255 27.16 -0.38 -19.61
CA LEU A 255 26.06 -1.20 -20.12
C LEU A 255 24.94 -0.29 -20.64
N HIS A 256 24.58 -0.47 -21.91
CA HIS A 256 23.49 0.27 -22.53
C HIS A 256 22.34 -0.67 -22.89
N VAL A 257 21.12 -0.19 -22.66
CA VAL A 257 19.86 -0.81 -23.09
C VAL A 257 18.93 0.27 -23.62
N ASP A 258 17.95 -0.11 -24.44
CA ASP A 258 17.00 0.85 -25.01
C ASP A 258 15.99 1.34 -23.93
N ALA A 259 15.66 0.49 -22.95
CA ALA A 259 14.83 0.87 -21.81
C ALA A 259 15.23 0.11 -20.54
N PHE A 260 15.10 0.80 -19.40
CA PHE A 260 15.27 0.21 -18.08
C PHE A 260 13.96 0.38 -17.31
N ILE A 261 13.33 -0.73 -16.90
CA ILE A 261 12.10 -0.77 -16.11
C ILE A 261 12.45 -1.31 -14.73
N GLY A 262 12.29 -0.48 -13.72
CA GLY A 262 12.38 -0.88 -12.33
C GLY A 262 11.02 -1.32 -11.78
N SER A 263 10.96 -1.53 -10.48
CA SER A 263 9.77 -1.95 -9.77
C SER A 263 9.64 -1.20 -8.44
N THR A 264 8.56 -1.41 -7.74
CA THR A 264 8.31 -0.86 -6.40
C THR A 264 9.51 -1.07 -5.45
N MET A 265 9.59 -0.34 -4.36
CA MET A 265 10.64 -0.41 -3.32
C MET A 265 12.04 0.02 -3.75
N ALA A 266 12.25 0.46 -5.02
CA ALA A 266 13.52 0.97 -5.51
C ALA A 266 13.32 2.13 -6.48
N GLN A 267 13.12 1.85 -7.77
CA GLN A 267 13.08 2.84 -8.82
C GLN A 267 11.88 3.80 -8.73
N CYS A 268 10.88 3.44 -7.96
CA CYS A 268 9.68 4.24 -7.73
C CYS A 268 9.81 5.20 -6.55
N VAL A 269 10.67 4.97 -5.58
CA VAL A 269 10.74 5.83 -4.39
C VAL A 269 11.52 7.12 -4.66
N PRO A 270 11.14 8.26 -4.02
CA PRO A 270 11.80 9.55 -4.21
C PRO A 270 13.33 9.50 -3.97
N ASP A 271 13.78 8.64 -3.08
CA ASP A 271 15.19 8.47 -2.76
C ASP A 271 16.02 7.96 -3.94
N PHE A 272 15.45 7.16 -4.84
CA PHE A 272 16.14 6.75 -6.07
C PHE A 272 16.57 7.95 -6.91
N GLY A 273 15.63 8.85 -7.18
CA GLY A 273 15.93 10.10 -7.89
C GLY A 273 16.83 11.05 -7.08
N ALA A 274 16.68 11.08 -5.74
CA ALA A 274 17.54 11.90 -4.88
C ALA A 274 18.99 11.43 -4.84
N MET A 275 19.22 10.10 -4.81
CA MET A 275 20.55 9.49 -4.74
C MET A 275 21.28 9.44 -6.08
N LEU A 276 20.54 9.39 -7.19
CA LEU A 276 21.09 9.29 -8.55
C LEU A 276 21.09 10.62 -9.31
N GLY A 277 20.22 11.56 -8.94
CA GLY A 277 20.13 12.84 -9.66
C GLY A 277 19.79 12.64 -11.14
N ALA A 278 20.65 13.16 -12.03
CA ALA A 278 20.48 13.03 -13.49
C ALA A 278 20.56 11.58 -13.97
N ASP A 279 21.25 10.70 -13.27
CA ASP A 279 21.42 9.30 -13.63
C ASP A 279 20.12 8.46 -13.51
N ALA A 280 19.10 9.00 -12.82
CA ALA A 280 17.78 8.40 -12.78
C ALA A 280 16.96 8.70 -14.04
N ILE A 281 17.26 9.78 -14.79
CA ILE A 281 16.43 10.23 -15.90
C ILE A 281 16.33 9.14 -16.98
N GLY A 282 15.11 8.89 -17.45
CA GLY A 282 14.79 7.86 -18.44
C GLY A 282 14.39 6.51 -17.83
N VAL A 283 14.71 6.24 -16.54
CA VAL A 283 14.34 4.99 -15.87
C VAL A 283 12.83 4.96 -15.66
N PHE A 284 12.20 3.86 -16.06
CA PHE A 284 10.79 3.55 -15.77
C PHE A 284 10.66 2.77 -14.47
N ALA A 285 9.48 2.82 -13.88
CA ALA A 285 9.11 1.99 -12.72
C ALA A 285 7.68 1.48 -12.84
N ALA A 286 7.49 0.18 -12.61
CA ALA A 286 6.18 -0.45 -12.47
C ALA A 286 5.77 -0.43 -11.00
N ASP A 287 4.68 0.26 -10.68
CA ASP A 287 4.22 0.37 -9.30
C ASP A 287 2.71 0.65 -9.19
N ARG A 288 2.27 0.90 -7.97
CA ARG A 288 0.96 1.47 -7.64
C ARG A 288 0.87 2.91 -8.18
N PRO A 289 -0.35 3.45 -8.39
CA PRO A 289 -0.49 4.86 -8.74
C PRO A 289 0.09 5.77 -7.66
N PRO A 290 1.05 6.67 -8.00
CA PRO A 290 1.55 7.67 -7.07
C PRO A 290 0.48 8.74 -6.83
N SER A 291 0.64 9.53 -5.76
CA SER A 291 -0.16 10.74 -5.60
C SER A 291 0.01 11.67 -6.81
N GLY A 292 -1.07 12.32 -7.23
CA GLY A 292 -1.04 13.24 -8.37
C GLY A 292 -1.18 12.58 -9.75
N PHE A 293 -1.58 11.30 -9.84
CA PHE A 293 -1.96 10.69 -11.11
C PHE A 293 -3.17 11.41 -11.75
N ASN A 294 -3.48 11.12 -13.01
CA ASN A 294 -4.61 11.73 -13.71
C ASN A 294 -5.95 11.42 -12.98
N PRO A 295 -6.65 12.43 -12.44
CA PRO A 295 -7.89 12.23 -11.71
C PRO A 295 -9.04 11.70 -12.57
N GLY A 296 -8.89 11.67 -13.91
CA GLY A 296 -9.81 11.01 -14.82
C GLY A 296 -9.92 9.49 -14.62
N ALA A 297 -8.97 8.88 -13.90
CA ALA A 297 -9.03 7.48 -13.46
C ALA A 297 -10.03 7.24 -12.32
N LEU A 298 -10.55 8.30 -11.68
CA LEU A 298 -11.42 8.19 -10.52
C LEU A 298 -12.90 8.34 -10.90
N THR A 299 -13.75 7.55 -10.26
CA THR A 299 -15.19 7.82 -10.20
C THR A 299 -15.44 9.08 -9.37
N ALA A 300 -16.65 9.63 -9.40
CA ALA A 300 -17.00 10.77 -8.54
C ALA A 300 -16.77 10.48 -7.06
N THR A 301 -17.08 9.26 -6.60
CA THR A 301 -16.85 8.81 -5.21
C THR A 301 -15.35 8.73 -4.93
N GLY A 302 -14.57 8.07 -5.78
CA GLY A 302 -13.12 7.96 -5.62
C GLY A 302 -12.43 9.32 -5.60
N LYS A 303 -12.88 10.25 -6.48
CA LYS A 303 -12.35 11.62 -6.50
C LYS A 303 -12.65 12.37 -5.20
N SER A 304 -13.90 12.31 -4.72
CA SER A 304 -14.25 12.94 -3.44
C SER A 304 -13.42 12.41 -2.28
N THR A 305 -13.20 11.08 -2.25
CA THR A 305 -12.36 10.43 -1.22
C THR A 305 -10.89 10.86 -1.35
N TYR A 306 -10.35 10.91 -2.57
CA TYR A 306 -8.99 11.37 -2.83
C TYR A 306 -8.79 12.83 -2.41
N ASP A 307 -9.74 13.72 -2.74
CA ASP A 307 -9.67 15.14 -2.37
C ASP A 307 -9.69 15.32 -0.84
N ARG A 308 -10.54 14.57 -0.11
CA ARG A 308 -10.58 14.56 1.36
C ARG A 308 -9.27 14.07 1.98
N PHE A 309 -8.75 12.97 1.47
CA PHE A 309 -7.47 12.41 1.90
C PHE A 309 -6.33 13.41 1.69
N SER A 310 -6.20 13.95 0.48
CA SER A 310 -5.13 14.88 0.13
C SER A 310 -5.21 16.18 0.95
N ALA A 311 -6.42 16.68 1.22
CA ALA A 311 -6.61 17.85 2.08
C ALA A 311 -6.22 17.56 3.54
N ALA A 312 -6.56 16.38 4.07
CA ALA A 312 -6.19 15.97 5.41
C ALA A 312 -4.66 15.80 5.53
N TYR A 313 -4.04 15.13 4.58
CA TYR A 313 -2.60 14.91 4.55
C TYR A 313 -1.82 16.25 4.50
N ARG A 314 -2.18 17.14 3.57
CA ARG A 314 -1.56 18.48 3.50
C ARG A 314 -1.72 19.29 4.78
N ARG A 315 -2.85 19.20 5.44
CA ARG A 315 -3.08 19.91 6.73
C ARG A 315 -2.18 19.37 7.83
N GLU A 316 -1.92 18.07 7.86
CA GLU A 316 -1.15 17.41 8.91
C GLU A 316 0.36 17.49 8.67
N PHE A 317 0.81 17.26 7.43
CA PHE A 317 2.22 17.12 7.08
C PHE A 317 2.80 18.31 6.28
N GLY A 318 1.97 19.23 5.78
CA GLY A 318 2.41 20.40 5.03
C GLY A 318 2.95 20.10 3.62
N SER A 319 2.76 18.89 3.11
CA SER A 319 3.23 18.41 1.80
C SER A 319 2.13 17.66 1.06
N GLU A 320 2.35 17.37 -0.24
CA GLU A 320 1.49 16.45 -0.98
C GLU A 320 1.62 15.02 -0.41
N PRO A 321 0.54 14.21 -0.49
CA PRO A 321 0.60 12.81 -0.08
C PRO A 321 1.67 12.05 -0.85
N THR A 322 2.32 11.11 -0.18
CA THR A 322 3.20 10.15 -0.83
C THR A 322 2.43 8.96 -1.38
N GLU A 323 3.10 8.14 -2.18
CA GLU A 323 2.53 6.89 -2.69
C GLU A 323 2.18 5.94 -1.55
N GLU A 324 3.09 5.77 -0.60
CA GLU A 324 2.89 4.92 0.57
C GLU A 324 1.71 5.40 1.41
N ALA A 325 1.58 6.70 1.63
CA ALA A 325 0.44 7.26 2.36
C ALA A 325 -0.88 6.99 1.63
N LEU A 326 -0.90 7.09 0.30
CA LEU A 326 -2.07 6.76 -0.51
C LEU A 326 -2.41 5.26 -0.45
N ALA A 327 -1.41 4.38 -0.44
CA ALA A 327 -1.59 2.94 -0.29
C ALA A 327 -2.19 2.57 1.07
N GLY A 328 -1.58 3.06 2.15
CA GLY A 328 -2.08 2.86 3.51
C GLY A 328 -3.49 3.40 3.71
N PHE A 329 -3.76 4.61 3.19
CA PHE A 329 -5.10 5.19 3.18
C PHE A 329 -6.11 4.32 2.43
N GLY A 330 -5.79 3.91 1.20
CA GLY A 330 -6.68 3.10 0.36
C GLY A 330 -7.03 1.76 1.00
N ALA A 331 -6.05 1.09 1.60
CA ALA A 331 -6.27 -0.16 2.32
C ALA A 331 -7.16 0.02 3.56
N ALA A 332 -6.83 1.00 4.40
CA ALA A 332 -7.60 1.27 5.61
C ALA A 332 -9.01 1.78 5.29
N TRP A 333 -9.16 2.65 4.30
CA TRP A 333 -10.47 3.12 3.83
C TRP A 333 -11.34 1.95 3.34
N ALA A 334 -10.74 1.01 2.58
CA ALA A 334 -11.46 -0.17 2.12
C ALA A 334 -11.99 -1.01 3.29
N LEU A 335 -11.18 -1.23 4.32
CA LEU A 335 -11.60 -1.97 5.51
C LEU A 335 -12.67 -1.21 6.32
N PHE A 336 -12.42 0.06 6.63
CA PHE A 336 -13.25 0.84 7.57
C PHE A 336 -14.57 1.30 6.96
N HIS A 337 -14.57 1.65 5.67
CA HIS A 337 -15.73 2.25 5.00
C HIS A 337 -16.57 1.24 4.19
N TYR A 338 -15.92 0.19 3.61
CA TYR A 338 -16.63 -0.76 2.76
C TYR A 338 -16.80 -2.15 3.39
N VAL A 339 -15.86 -2.61 4.21
CA VAL A 339 -15.94 -3.98 4.79
C VAL A 339 -16.66 -3.98 6.12
N MET A 340 -16.23 -3.19 7.09
CA MET A 340 -16.75 -3.22 8.46
C MET A 340 -18.24 -2.88 8.56
N PRO A 341 -18.75 -1.80 7.91
CA PRO A 341 -20.18 -1.45 8.00
C PRO A 341 -21.11 -2.45 7.31
N HIS A 342 -20.59 -3.32 6.44
CA HIS A 342 -21.37 -4.33 5.72
C HIS A 342 -21.18 -5.75 6.30
N ALA A 343 -20.35 -5.91 7.30
CA ALA A 343 -20.18 -7.18 8.00
C ALA A 343 -21.33 -7.40 8.99
N HIS A 344 -21.77 -8.65 9.12
CA HIS A 344 -22.84 -9.00 10.07
C HIS A 344 -22.47 -8.64 11.52
N ASP A 345 -21.20 -8.78 11.86
CA ASP A 345 -20.54 -8.34 13.08
C ASP A 345 -19.06 -8.07 12.81
N LEU A 346 -18.33 -7.57 13.80
CA LEU A 346 -16.91 -7.25 13.64
C LEU A 346 -15.98 -8.42 13.99
N SER A 347 -16.44 -9.66 13.89
CA SER A 347 -15.56 -10.84 13.95
C SER A 347 -14.73 -10.94 12.67
N SER A 348 -13.53 -11.52 12.77
CA SER A 348 -12.63 -11.74 11.63
C SER A 348 -13.31 -12.49 10.47
N VAL A 349 -14.16 -13.47 10.80
CA VAL A 349 -14.87 -14.28 9.79
C VAL A 349 -15.97 -13.48 9.10
N ALA A 350 -16.74 -12.68 9.83
CA ALA A 350 -17.80 -11.86 9.25
C ALA A 350 -17.22 -10.75 8.37
N MET A 351 -16.14 -10.09 8.80
CA MET A 351 -15.42 -9.12 7.97
C MET A 351 -14.82 -9.76 6.71
N ALA A 352 -14.24 -10.96 6.82
CA ALA A 352 -13.74 -11.69 5.65
C ALA A 352 -14.86 -12.08 4.67
N ALA A 353 -16.04 -12.44 5.16
CA ALA A 353 -17.21 -12.70 4.32
C ALA A 353 -17.70 -11.44 3.62
N SER A 354 -17.78 -10.32 4.35
CA SER A 354 -18.09 -8.99 3.79
C SER A 354 -17.10 -8.60 2.68
N ALA A 355 -15.79 -8.73 2.96
CA ALA A 355 -14.74 -8.44 1.97
C ALA A 355 -14.94 -9.22 0.67
N ARG A 356 -15.22 -10.52 0.75
CA ARG A 356 -15.45 -11.37 -0.44
C ARG A 356 -16.69 -11.00 -1.25
N SER A 357 -17.67 -10.35 -0.63
CA SER A 357 -18.88 -9.92 -1.32
C SER A 357 -18.71 -8.61 -2.09
N LEU A 358 -17.62 -7.88 -1.87
CA LEU A 358 -17.38 -6.60 -2.52
C LEU A 358 -17.11 -6.77 -4.02
N ASP A 359 -17.79 -5.97 -4.82
CA ASP A 359 -17.56 -5.83 -6.26
C ASP A 359 -17.70 -4.33 -6.63
N LEU A 360 -16.66 -3.54 -6.33
CA LEU A 360 -16.62 -2.11 -6.57
C LEU A 360 -15.82 -1.83 -7.85
N PRO A 361 -16.34 -0.99 -8.77
CA PRO A 361 -15.67 -0.70 -10.04
C PRO A 361 -14.33 0.01 -9.85
N ASP A 362 -13.48 -0.07 -10.87
CA ASP A 362 -12.23 0.69 -10.93
C ASP A 362 -12.50 2.19 -10.74
N GLY A 363 -11.57 2.88 -10.12
CA GLY A 363 -11.71 4.29 -9.77
C GLY A 363 -12.50 4.57 -8.49
N THR A 364 -13.00 3.56 -7.78
CA THR A 364 -13.76 3.76 -6.52
C THR A 364 -12.86 4.12 -5.34
N LEU A 365 -11.68 3.50 -5.23
CA LEU A 365 -10.70 3.88 -4.22
C LEU A 365 -9.94 5.14 -4.63
N ALA A 366 -9.43 5.86 -3.66
CA ALA A 366 -8.61 7.06 -3.88
C ALA A 366 -7.34 6.79 -4.71
N SER A 367 -6.86 5.55 -4.77
CA SER A 367 -5.75 5.10 -5.61
C SER A 367 -6.14 4.81 -7.07
N GLY A 368 -7.40 4.97 -7.45
CA GLY A 368 -7.92 4.59 -8.77
C GLY A 368 -8.25 3.10 -8.92
N ALA A 369 -8.01 2.30 -7.90
CA ALA A 369 -8.39 0.89 -7.87
C ALA A 369 -9.91 0.71 -7.65
N GLY A 370 -10.43 -0.45 -8.05
CA GLY A 370 -11.68 -1.00 -7.56
C GLY A 370 -11.44 -2.01 -6.44
N ILE A 371 -12.47 -2.76 -6.06
CA ILE A 371 -12.36 -3.87 -5.11
C ILE A 371 -13.10 -5.08 -5.63
N LYS A 372 -12.41 -6.18 -5.78
CA LYS A 372 -12.96 -7.52 -5.98
C LYS A 372 -11.92 -8.54 -5.57
N PHE A 373 -12.18 -9.27 -4.50
CA PHE A 373 -11.21 -10.24 -4.01
C PHE A 373 -11.37 -11.61 -4.70
N ALA A 374 -10.23 -12.17 -5.09
CA ALA A 374 -10.18 -13.53 -5.62
C ALA A 374 -10.51 -14.57 -4.53
N SER A 375 -11.10 -15.68 -4.97
CA SER A 375 -11.49 -16.83 -4.13
C SER A 375 -10.79 -18.15 -4.49
N THR A 376 -9.86 -18.14 -5.46
CA THR A 376 -9.04 -19.31 -5.77
C THR A 376 -7.93 -19.47 -4.76
N VAL A 377 -7.44 -20.69 -4.56
CA VAL A 377 -6.38 -20.97 -3.55
C VAL A 377 -5.11 -20.19 -3.85
N GLU A 378 -4.77 -20.03 -5.13
CA GLU A 378 -3.55 -19.40 -5.62
C GLU A 378 -3.56 -17.87 -5.49
N ALA A 379 -4.73 -17.28 -5.19
CA ALA A 379 -4.88 -15.83 -5.07
C ALA A 379 -5.92 -15.42 -4.00
N MET A 380 -6.17 -16.29 -3.03
CA MET A 380 -7.19 -16.09 -2.01
C MET A 380 -7.03 -14.72 -1.29
N GLY A 381 -8.03 -13.86 -1.44
CA GLY A 381 -8.00 -12.52 -0.82
C GLY A 381 -7.17 -11.48 -1.57
N GLN A 382 -6.65 -11.78 -2.79
CA GLN A 382 -6.03 -10.79 -3.65
C GLN A 382 -7.11 -9.92 -4.32
N ASN A 383 -6.97 -8.61 -4.25
CA ASN A 383 -7.80 -7.69 -5.02
C ASN A 383 -7.47 -7.80 -6.52
N THR A 384 -8.40 -8.30 -7.31
CA THR A 384 -8.25 -8.46 -8.77
C THR A 384 -8.41 -7.15 -9.54
N ARG A 385 -8.88 -6.07 -8.88
CA ARG A 385 -8.99 -4.71 -9.40
C ARG A 385 -7.95 -3.76 -8.79
N ALA A 386 -6.85 -4.30 -8.30
CA ALA A 386 -5.75 -3.49 -7.84
C ALA A 386 -5.12 -2.73 -9.02
N ALA A 387 -4.93 -1.41 -8.86
CA ALA A 387 -4.33 -0.59 -9.89
C ALA A 387 -2.80 -0.72 -9.88
N SER A 388 -2.21 -0.75 -11.08
CA SER A 388 -0.77 -0.62 -11.31
C SER A 388 -0.50 0.29 -12.50
N VAL A 389 0.64 0.98 -12.48
CA VAL A 389 1.02 1.98 -13.46
C VAL A 389 2.49 1.85 -13.84
N ILE A 390 2.88 2.50 -14.94
CA ILE A 390 4.28 2.81 -15.23
C ILE A 390 4.47 4.31 -15.10
N TRP A 391 5.47 4.70 -14.36
CA TRP A 391 5.96 6.06 -14.35
C TRP A 391 7.43 6.14 -14.75
N GLN A 392 7.91 7.32 -15.07
CA GLN A 392 9.24 7.55 -15.58
C GLN A 392 9.89 8.74 -14.90
N TRP A 393 11.14 8.62 -14.52
CA TRP A 393 11.96 9.75 -14.15
C TRP A 393 12.24 10.62 -15.39
N GLN A 394 11.64 11.81 -15.42
CA GLN A 394 11.79 12.77 -16.55
C GLN A 394 12.61 13.99 -16.18
N GLY A 395 13.07 14.08 -14.95
CA GLY A 395 13.95 15.14 -14.44
C GLY A 395 14.53 14.74 -13.11
N VAL A 396 15.44 15.55 -12.60
CA VAL A 396 15.98 15.38 -11.24
C VAL A 396 14.85 15.52 -10.24
N ARG A 397 14.56 14.45 -9.47
CA ARG A 397 13.44 14.37 -8.51
C ARG A 397 12.06 14.63 -9.13
N HIS A 398 11.91 14.41 -10.41
CA HIS A 398 10.65 14.59 -11.13
C HIS A 398 10.28 13.33 -11.90
N SER A 399 9.22 12.67 -11.49
CA SER A 399 8.63 11.51 -12.15
C SER A 399 7.25 11.85 -12.74
N VAL A 400 6.87 11.16 -13.81
CA VAL A 400 5.63 11.35 -14.55
C VAL A 400 4.97 9.99 -14.76
N THR A 401 3.71 9.83 -14.40
CA THR A 401 2.94 8.64 -14.75
C THR A 401 2.68 8.64 -16.25
N VAL A 402 3.11 7.58 -16.93
CA VAL A 402 3.10 7.51 -18.40
C VAL A 402 2.21 6.41 -18.97
N TYR A 403 1.78 5.44 -18.14
CA TYR A 403 0.93 4.33 -18.57
C TYR A 403 0.22 3.69 -17.36
N PRO A 404 -1.01 3.15 -17.50
CA PRO A 404 -1.87 3.21 -18.70
C PRO A 404 -2.45 4.63 -18.92
N PRO A 405 -3.01 4.91 -20.12
CA PRO A 405 -3.45 6.27 -20.48
C PRO A 405 -4.43 6.90 -19.48
N VAL A 406 -5.28 6.11 -18.84
CA VAL A 406 -6.28 6.60 -17.85
C VAL A 406 -5.61 7.22 -16.61
N PHE A 407 -4.44 6.76 -16.22
CA PHE A 407 -3.65 7.29 -15.09
C PHE A 407 -2.59 8.30 -15.52
N ALA A 408 -2.27 8.35 -16.81
CA ALA A 408 -1.12 9.11 -17.31
C ALA A 408 -1.27 10.61 -17.10
N THR A 409 -0.21 11.25 -16.64
CA THR A 409 -0.07 12.72 -16.51
C THR A 409 0.87 13.30 -17.59
N GLY A 410 1.51 12.42 -18.34
CA GLY A 410 2.36 12.79 -19.46
C GLY A 410 2.65 11.59 -20.37
N SER A 411 3.55 11.80 -21.32
CA SER A 411 3.95 10.76 -22.29
C SER A 411 5.31 10.18 -21.95
N PRO A 412 5.60 8.91 -22.31
CA PRO A 412 6.95 8.35 -22.19
C PRO A 412 7.96 9.18 -22.99
N GLY A 413 9.05 9.58 -22.36
CA GLY A 413 10.19 10.25 -22.95
C GLY A 413 11.46 9.38 -22.87
N PHE A 414 12.60 9.92 -23.29
CA PHE A 414 13.91 9.30 -23.10
C PHE A 414 13.97 7.81 -23.54
N ILE A 415 13.44 7.53 -24.72
CA ILE A 415 13.51 6.24 -25.41
C ILE A 415 14.25 6.46 -26.73
N PRO A 416 15.44 5.85 -26.91
CA PRO A 416 16.14 4.97 -25.97
C PRO A 416 16.62 5.68 -24.69
N LEU A 417 16.95 4.86 -23.64
CA LEU A 417 17.47 5.33 -22.36
C LEU A 417 18.73 6.20 -22.56
N PRO A 418 18.83 7.38 -21.94
CA PRO A 418 20.02 8.23 -22.01
C PRO A 418 21.29 7.50 -21.52
N ARG A 419 22.42 7.81 -22.17
CA ARG A 419 23.74 7.25 -21.88
C ARG A 419 24.40 7.96 -20.71
#